data_ab8d3499faffdab5662d8c819bf20ebc
#
_entry.id   ab8d3499faffdab5662d8c819bf20ebc
#
_cell.length_a   1.000
_cell.length_b   1.000
_cell.length_c   1.000
_cell.angle_alpha   90.00
_cell.angle_beta   90.00
_cell.angle_gamma   90.00
#
_symmetry.space_group_name_H-M   'P 1'
#
loop_
_entity.id
_entity.type
_entity.pdbx_description
1 polymer ?
#
loop_
_entity_poly.entity_id
_entity_poly.type
_entity_poly.pdbx_seq_one_letter_code
_entity_poly.pdbx_strand_id
1 'polypeptide(L)'
;MPLKTLLLNPPSFENFDGGAGSRWPATREIESYWYPVWLAYPAGALEGSRLLDAPSHHVSAEETINIAKGYEFLVLFTSTPGYPGDILLAAAIKQANPTIKIAFVGPHVSVLPERTLRECPSIDFVCRKEFDTAVVEYAKGKQLADILGVSYLKDGEAVHNPDCPQIENLDALPHVTDVYKRDLDVTNYNVPFLLHPYVALYSTRGCPAQCTFCLWPQTLMGHAWRKRSTDDVAAEMAKAKAYWPEVKEFFFDDDTFNIQKARTVELCAKLKPLGLTWSCTSRVTTDYETLKAMREAGCRLLIVGFESGDPQILKNIKKGATVERAKQFTKDCHKLGLTIHGDFILGLPGETHETIRRTINFAKELDVETIQVSVAHAYPGTELYDFAIKNGFMVGDHKMVDEGGHQMAQIQYPGLPADDLMEAVHHFYDEYYFRPKAAFRILYKAAWHHEDRKRLYKEAKSFLKLRSQRNKWVREKRSAAAAAPPVEAVNA
;
A
#
# COMPACT_ATOMS: atom_id res chain seq x y z
N MET A 1 -16.26 17.95 25.98
CA MET A 1 -14.96 17.85 25.32
C MET A 1 -14.97 16.57 24.47
N PRO A 2 -14.28 16.50 23.34
CA PRO A 2 -14.16 15.26 22.59
C PRO A 2 -13.49 14.18 23.43
N LEU A 3 -13.78 12.91 23.15
CA LEU A 3 -13.10 11.78 23.79
C LEU A 3 -11.59 11.85 23.50
N LYS A 4 -10.77 11.58 24.50
CA LYS A 4 -9.32 11.49 24.33
C LYS A 4 -9.01 10.29 23.44
N THR A 5 -8.62 10.56 22.20
CA THR A 5 -8.58 9.57 21.10
C THR A 5 -7.16 9.18 20.72
N LEU A 6 -6.90 7.87 20.64
CA LEU A 6 -5.70 7.29 20.06
C LEU A 6 -6.03 6.73 18.65
N LEU A 7 -5.33 7.24 17.64
CA LEU A 7 -5.39 6.69 16.28
C LEU A 7 -4.16 5.80 16.11
N LEU A 8 -4.37 4.52 15.87
CA LEU A 8 -3.35 3.50 15.95
C LEU A 8 -3.14 2.80 14.61
N ASN A 9 -1.91 2.88 14.10
CA ASN A 9 -1.37 1.88 13.21
C ASN A 9 -0.72 0.79 14.10
N PRO A 10 -1.30 -0.41 14.19
CA PRO A 10 -0.94 -1.37 15.23
C PRO A 10 0.41 -2.04 14.96
N PRO A 11 1.13 -2.45 16.03
CA PRO A 11 2.26 -3.36 15.92
C PRO A 11 1.75 -4.77 15.60
N SER A 12 2.58 -5.59 14.98
CA SER A 12 2.24 -6.99 14.76
C SER A 12 2.25 -7.80 16.06
N PHE A 13 1.25 -8.68 16.21
CA PHE A 13 1.26 -9.76 17.20
C PHE A 13 1.96 -11.03 16.66
N GLU A 14 2.20 -11.12 15.36
CA GLU A 14 2.70 -12.29 14.64
C GLU A 14 4.08 -12.08 14.00
N ASN A 15 4.86 -11.13 14.50
CA ASN A 15 6.22 -10.80 14.04
C ASN A 15 6.33 -10.21 12.62
N PHE A 16 5.24 -9.67 12.05
CA PHE A 16 5.32 -8.86 10.83
C PHE A 16 4.38 -7.65 10.92
N ASP A 17 4.73 -6.57 10.26
CA ASP A 17 3.98 -5.32 10.29
C ASP A 17 3.32 -5.03 8.94
N GLY A 18 2.00 -5.19 8.91
CA GLY A 18 1.16 -4.88 7.75
C GLY A 18 0.56 -3.48 7.77
N GLY A 19 1.33 -2.48 8.15
CA GLY A 19 0.91 -1.14 8.57
C GLY A 19 -0.07 -0.37 7.69
N ALA A 20 -0.73 0.62 8.29
CA ALA A 20 -1.79 1.43 7.69
C ALA A 20 -1.36 2.21 6.45
N GLY A 21 -0.13 2.71 6.41
CA GLY A 21 0.42 3.42 5.27
C GLY A 21 0.91 2.51 4.15
N SER A 22 0.99 1.20 4.37
CA SER A 22 1.48 0.28 3.36
C SER A 22 0.33 -0.21 2.48
N ARG A 23 0.44 0.02 1.18
CA ARG A 23 -0.42 -0.65 0.18
C ARG A 23 -0.06 -2.12 0.02
N TRP A 24 1.01 -2.55 0.65
CA TRP A 24 1.54 -3.89 0.62
C TRP A 24 1.79 -4.39 2.06
N PRO A 25 0.77 -4.94 2.70
CA PRO A 25 0.85 -5.35 4.10
C PRO A 25 1.49 -6.74 4.27
N ALA A 26 2.77 -6.85 4.02
CA ALA A 26 3.54 -8.06 4.25
C ALA A 26 4.99 -7.71 4.59
N THR A 27 5.69 -8.62 5.26
CA THR A 27 7.12 -8.47 5.52
C THR A 27 7.85 -8.31 4.19
N ARG A 28 8.59 -7.22 4.07
CA ARG A 28 9.35 -6.93 2.87
C ARG A 28 10.78 -7.41 3.00
N GLU A 29 11.36 -7.72 1.86
CA GLU A 29 12.78 -8.08 1.74
C GLU A 29 13.71 -6.97 2.21
N ILE A 30 13.26 -5.73 2.07
CA ILE A 30 13.92 -4.53 2.56
C ILE A 30 12.93 -3.82 3.45
N GLU A 31 13.33 -3.56 4.69
CA GLU A 31 12.54 -2.81 5.67
C GLU A 31 11.99 -1.52 5.04
N SER A 32 10.68 -1.36 5.08
CA SER A 32 9.97 -0.25 4.47
C SER A 32 8.83 0.19 5.35
N TYR A 33 8.84 1.46 5.75
CA TYR A 33 7.77 2.07 6.52
C TYR A 33 7.15 3.20 5.73
N TRP A 34 5.82 3.12 5.56
CA TRP A 34 4.98 4.11 4.90
C TRP A 34 4.24 4.93 5.93
N TYR A 35 3.95 6.19 5.63
CA TYR A 35 3.19 7.04 6.53
C TYR A 35 1.75 6.54 6.69
N PRO A 36 1.19 6.57 7.94
CA PRO A 36 -0.21 6.25 8.20
C PRO A 36 -1.12 7.45 7.85
N VAL A 37 -1.07 7.90 6.59
CA VAL A 37 -1.71 9.13 6.10
C VAL A 37 -3.20 9.15 6.39
N TRP A 38 -3.87 8.00 6.25
CA TRP A 38 -5.31 7.87 6.48
C TRP A 38 -5.71 8.17 7.93
N LEU A 39 -4.89 7.76 8.89
CA LEU A 39 -5.14 8.04 10.31
C LEU A 39 -4.79 9.48 10.70
N ALA A 40 -3.90 10.12 9.94
CA ALA A 40 -3.47 11.48 10.22
C ALA A 40 -4.60 12.52 10.00
N TYR A 41 -5.50 12.31 9.05
CA TYR A 41 -6.63 13.23 8.81
C TYR A 41 -7.57 13.34 10.01
N PRO A 42 -8.19 12.25 10.52
CA PRO A 42 -9.01 12.35 11.72
C PRO A 42 -8.21 12.76 12.96
N ALA A 43 -6.91 12.41 13.04
CA ALA A 43 -6.04 12.89 14.13
C ALA A 43 -5.85 14.41 14.10
N GLY A 44 -5.74 15.01 12.94
CA GLY A 44 -5.66 16.46 12.79
C GLY A 44 -6.98 17.19 13.07
N ALA A 45 -8.11 16.51 12.87
CA ALA A 45 -9.45 17.08 13.10
C ALA A 45 -9.93 16.96 14.56
N LEU A 46 -9.18 16.26 15.42
CA LEU A 46 -9.51 16.02 16.83
C LEU A 46 -8.45 16.62 17.74
N GLU A 47 -8.83 17.67 18.45
CA GLU A 47 -7.98 18.26 19.49
C GLU A 47 -7.69 17.23 20.60
N GLY A 48 -6.44 17.17 21.07
CA GLY A 48 -6.00 16.23 22.10
C GLY A 48 -5.87 14.76 21.65
N SER A 49 -6.06 14.48 20.36
CA SER A 49 -5.76 13.15 19.81
C SER A 49 -4.27 12.91 19.67
N ARG A 50 -3.90 11.64 19.56
CA ARG A 50 -2.54 11.21 19.22
C ARG A 50 -2.60 10.19 18.07
N LEU A 51 -1.72 10.36 17.08
CA LEU A 51 -1.42 9.33 16.09
C LEU A 51 -0.24 8.50 16.60
N LEU A 52 -0.43 7.19 16.73
CA LEU A 52 0.62 6.24 17.06
C LEU A 52 0.83 5.28 15.88
N ASP A 53 2.00 5.39 15.27
CA ASP A 53 2.47 4.45 14.26
C ASP A 53 3.49 3.52 14.90
N ALA A 54 2.99 2.41 15.46
CA ALA A 54 3.80 1.53 16.28
C ALA A 54 4.93 0.83 15.50
N PRO A 55 4.72 0.33 14.25
CA PRO A 55 5.77 -0.34 13.51
C PRO A 55 6.99 0.55 13.23
N SER A 56 6.77 1.74 12.69
CA SER A 56 7.86 2.65 12.32
C SER A 56 8.61 3.22 13.53
N HIS A 57 7.97 3.23 14.70
CA HIS A 57 8.56 3.70 15.95
C HIS A 57 9.03 2.56 16.86
N HIS A 58 8.99 1.31 16.36
CA HIS A 58 9.40 0.10 17.10
C HIS A 58 8.70 -0.04 18.45
N VAL A 59 7.44 0.43 18.55
CA VAL A 59 6.61 0.31 19.76
C VAL A 59 6.00 -1.08 19.79
N SER A 60 6.33 -1.85 20.81
CA SER A 60 5.84 -3.21 20.99
C SER A 60 4.33 -3.27 21.28
N ALA A 61 3.74 -4.47 21.18
CA ALA A 61 2.35 -4.69 21.56
C ALA A 61 2.11 -4.37 23.05
N GLU A 62 3.03 -4.73 23.95
CA GLU A 62 2.93 -4.43 25.36
C GLU A 62 2.96 -2.91 25.62
N GLU A 63 3.88 -2.20 25.00
CA GLU A 63 3.95 -0.73 25.11
C GLU A 63 2.71 -0.06 24.52
N THR A 64 2.19 -0.56 23.41
CA THR A 64 0.95 -0.07 22.78
C THR A 64 -0.24 -0.24 23.74
N ILE A 65 -0.37 -1.41 24.38
CA ILE A 65 -1.42 -1.67 25.38
C ILE A 65 -1.28 -0.68 26.55
N ASN A 66 -0.08 -0.45 27.05
CA ASN A 66 0.16 0.50 28.13
C ASN A 66 -0.17 1.95 27.74
N ILE A 67 0.17 2.37 26.53
CA ILE A 67 -0.21 3.69 26.00
C ILE A 67 -1.73 3.82 25.91
N ALA A 68 -2.44 2.80 25.41
CA ALA A 68 -3.88 2.82 25.21
C ALA A 68 -4.67 2.98 26.52
N LYS A 69 -4.11 2.62 27.69
CA LYS A 69 -4.73 2.85 29.00
C LYS A 69 -5.04 4.32 29.28
N GLY A 70 -4.31 5.24 28.67
CA GLY A 70 -4.48 6.68 28.85
C GLY A 70 -5.53 7.32 27.94
N TYR A 71 -6.32 6.52 27.18
CA TYR A 71 -7.28 7.00 26.19
C TYR A 71 -8.68 6.46 26.45
N GLU A 72 -9.69 7.20 25.96
CA GLU A 72 -11.11 6.86 26.07
C GLU A 72 -11.63 6.21 24.78
N PHE A 73 -11.00 6.55 23.65
CA PHE A 73 -11.35 6.03 22.33
C PHE A 73 -10.11 5.61 21.56
N LEU A 74 -10.15 4.41 20.98
CA LEU A 74 -9.13 3.85 20.10
C LEU A 74 -9.71 3.67 18.69
N VAL A 75 -9.02 4.21 17.71
CA VAL A 75 -9.26 3.94 16.28
C VAL A 75 -8.10 3.11 15.74
N LEU A 76 -8.35 1.85 15.44
CA LEU A 76 -7.33 0.92 14.97
C LEU A 76 -7.52 0.65 13.46
N PHE A 77 -6.48 0.93 12.69
CA PHE A 77 -6.47 0.61 11.27
C PHE A 77 -6.09 -0.86 11.06
N THR A 78 -6.90 -1.59 10.31
CA THR A 78 -6.63 -2.99 10.00
C THR A 78 -6.66 -3.28 8.50
N SER A 79 -5.83 -4.22 8.10
CA SER A 79 -5.75 -4.77 6.75
C SER A 79 -6.10 -6.26 6.77
N THR A 80 -6.40 -6.87 5.64
CA THR A 80 -6.75 -8.30 5.61
C THR A 80 -5.64 -9.21 6.18
N PRO A 81 -4.35 -9.03 5.86
CA PRO A 81 -3.30 -9.86 6.47
C PRO A 81 -3.02 -9.51 7.94
N GLY A 82 -3.23 -8.27 8.37
CA GLY A 82 -3.03 -7.87 9.78
C GLY A 82 -4.18 -8.24 10.71
N TYR A 83 -5.36 -8.47 10.15
CA TYR A 83 -6.61 -8.65 10.90
C TYR A 83 -6.55 -9.72 12.02
N PRO A 84 -5.96 -10.91 11.84
CA PRO A 84 -5.86 -11.89 12.92
C PRO A 84 -5.08 -11.38 14.14
N GLY A 85 -3.96 -10.69 13.91
CA GLY A 85 -3.18 -10.06 14.99
C GLY A 85 -3.90 -8.87 15.64
N ASP A 86 -4.60 -8.07 14.83
CA ASP A 86 -5.31 -6.88 15.29
C ASP A 86 -6.48 -7.21 16.23
N ILE A 87 -7.18 -8.34 16.02
CA ILE A 87 -8.20 -8.86 16.94
C ILE A 87 -7.58 -9.14 18.32
N LEU A 88 -6.43 -9.80 18.36
CA LEU A 88 -5.73 -10.15 19.60
C LEU A 88 -5.27 -8.89 20.34
N LEU A 89 -4.76 -7.89 19.61
CA LEU A 89 -4.37 -6.62 20.19
C LEU A 89 -5.57 -5.87 20.78
N ALA A 90 -6.69 -5.80 20.05
CA ALA A 90 -7.91 -5.16 20.54
C ALA A 90 -8.44 -5.84 21.83
N ALA A 91 -8.40 -7.17 21.89
CA ALA A 91 -8.79 -7.93 23.06
C ALA A 91 -7.89 -7.62 24.27
N ALA A 92 -6.57 -7.59 24.07
CA ALA A 92 -5.61 -7.26 25.12
C ALA A 92 -5.75 -5.80 25.63
N ILE A 93 -5.99 -4.85 24.72
CA ILE A 93 -6.25 -3.46 25.07
C ILE A 93 -7.56 -3.34 25.87
N LYS A 94 -8.64 -4.01 25.42
CA LYS A 94 -9.92 -3.99 26.13
C LYS A 94 -9.83 -4.63 27.52
N GLN A 95 -9.03 -5.67 27.67
CA GLN A 95 -8.75 -6.27 28.98
C GLN A 95 -7.98 -5.31 29.90
N ALA A 96 -7.00 -4.58 29.36
CA ALA A 96 -6.19 -3.63 30.11
C ALA A 96 -6.92 -2.32 30.46
N ASN A 97 -7.91 -1.93 29.64
CA ASN A 97 -8.78 -0.77 29.83
C ASN A 97 -10.22 -1.14 29.42
N PRO A 98 -11.04 -1.69 30.33
CA PRO A 98 -12.40 -2.15 30.01
C PRO A 98 -13.35 -1.04 29.53
N THR A 99 -13.07 0.21 29.85
CA THR A 99 -13.92 1.35 29.48
C THR A 99 -13.61 1.96 28.14
N ILE A 100 -12.44 1.66 27.54
CA ILE A 100 -12.05 2.19 26.25
C ILE A 100 -13.03 1.78 25.16
N LYS A 101 -13.43 2.73 24.32
CA LYS A 101 -14.17 2.44 23.10
C LYS A 101 -13.21 2.11 21.97
N ILE A 102 -13.51 1.09 21.19
CA ILE A 102 -12.63 0.63 20.11
C ILE A 102 -13.41 0.59 18.80
N ALA A 103 -12.93 1.33 17.81
CA ALA A 103 -13.39 1.24 16.43
C ALA A 103 -12.31 0.63 15.53
N PHE A 104 -12.69 -0.30 14.67
CA PHE A 104 -11.83 -0.72 13.56
C PHE A 104 -12.17 0.08 12.31
N VAL A 105 -11.12 0.44 11.55
CA VAL A 105 -11.18 1.13 10.28
C VAL A 105 -10.27 0.43 9.26
N GLY A 106 -10.46 0.68 7.98
CA GLY A 106 -9.60 0.14 6.93
C GLY A 106 -10.32 -0.76 5.93
N PRO A 107 -9.62 -1.28 4.92
CA PRO A 107 -10.24 -1.98 3.80
C PRO A 107 -10.93 -3.27 4.20
N HIS A 108 -10.36 -4.04 5.12
CA HIS A 108 -10.93 -5.34 5.55
C HIS A 108 -12.32 -5.15 6.17
N VAL A 109 -12.42 -4.29 7.17
CA VAL A 109 -13.66 -4.08 7.90
C VAL A 109 -14.71 -3.31 7.11
N SER A 110 -14.30 -2.58 6.09
CA SER A 110 -15.23 -1.88 5.18
C SER A 110 -16.12 -2.85 4.40
N VAL A 111 -15.59 -4.03 4.06
CA VAL A 111 -16.28 -5.04 3.24
C VAL A 111 -16.79 -6.22 4.04
N LEU A 112 -16.24 -6.46 5.24
CA LEU A 112 -16.62 -7.55 6.12
C LEU A 112 -17.07 -7.05 7.52
N PRO A 113 -17.92 -6.02 7.63
CA PRO A 113 -18.24 -5.37 8.89
C PRO A 113 -18.92 -6.31 9.89
N GLU A 114 -19.93 -7.07 9.46
CA GLU A 114 -20.66 -7.99 10.35
C GLU A 114 -19.75 -9.13 10.83
N ARG A 115 -18.97 -9.72 9.93
CA ARG A 115 -18.01 -10.76 10.29
C ARG A 115 -17.03 -10.24 11.34
N THR A 116 -16.47 -9.06 11.12
CA THR A 116 -15.55 -8.42 12.07
C THR A 116 -16.18 -8.22 13.44
N LEU A 117 -17.39 -7.70 13.51
CA LEU A 117 -18.12 -7.48 14.76
C LEU A 117 -18.40 -8.76 15.54
N ARG A 118 -18.68 -9.86 14.84
CA ARG A 118 -18.95 -11.18 15.47
C ARG A 118 -17.65 -11.89 15.90
N GLU A 119 -16.58 -11.79 15.11
CA GLU A 119 -15.29 -12.40 15.41
C GLU A 119 -14.48 -11.65 16.48
N CYS A 120 -14.70 -10.32 16.63
CA CYS A 120 -13.98 -9.48 17.58
C CYS A 120 -14.93 -8.78 18.57
N PRO A 121 -15.41 -9.46 19.63
CA PRO A 121 -16.34 -8.89 20.59
C PRO A 121 -15.71 -7.74 21.43
N SER A 122 -14.41 -7.52 21.32
CA SER A 122 -13.70 -6.45 22.02
C SER A 122 -13.87 -5.08 21.36
N ILE A 123 -14.33 -5.02 20.11
CA ILE A 123 -14.61 -3.74 19.43
C ILE A 123 -16.05 -3.30 19.66
N ASP A 124 -16.27 -2.00 19.67
CA ASP A 124 -17.61 -1.42 19.85
C ASP A 124 -18.30 -1.21 18.49
N PHE A 125 -17.54 -0.88 17.43
CA PHE A 125 -18.07 -0.66 16.07
C PHE A 125 -16.95 -0.67 15.00
N VAL A 126 -17.37 -0.66 13.74
CA VAL A 126 -16.48 -0.46 12.59
C VAL A 126 -16.92 0.77 11.79
N CYS A 127 -15.96 1.52 11.26
CA CYS A 127 -16.24 2.56 10.27
C CYS A 127 -15.88 2.03 8.87
N ARG A 128 -16.84 2.12 7.96
CA ARG A 128 -16.69 1.66 6.58
C ARG A 128 -16.24 2.79 5.66
N LYS A 129 -15.47 2.44 4.62
CA LYS A 129 -15.00 3.37 3.57
C LYS A 129 -14.20 4.56 4.13
N GLU A 130 -14.47 5.79 3.70
CA GLU A 130 -13.84 7.00 4.24
C GLU A 130 -14.35 7.24 5.67
N PHE A 131 -13.52 6.98 6.64
CA PHE A 131 -13.89 6.95 8.05
C PHE A 131 -13.63 8.28 8.79
N ASP A 132 -13.00 9.25 8.13
CA ASP A 132 -12.61 10.52 8.76
C ASP A 132 -13.75 11.16 9.55
N THR A 133 -14.90 11.38 8.88
CA THR A 133 -16.07 12.02 9.48
C THR A 133 -16.66 11.17 10.62
N ALA A 134 -16.82 9.86 10.41
CA ALA A 134 -17.43 8.97 11.39
C ALA A 134 -16.63 8.93 12.70
N VAL A 135 -15.31 8.84 12.60
CA VAL A 135 -14.39 8.88 13.75
C VAL A 135 -14.53 10.20 14.52
N VAL A 136 -14.52 11.32 13.81
CA VAL A 136 -14.61 12.66 14.42
C VAL A 136 -15.98 12.89 15.08
N GLU A 137 -17.06 12.47 14.43
CA GLU A 137 -18.43 12.60 14.98
C GLU A 137 -18.59 11.78 16.28
N TYR A 138 -18.11 10.53 16.28
CA TYR A 138 -18.15 9.69 17.47
C TYR A 138 -17.33 10.28 18.62
N ALA A 139 -16.09 10.68 18.35
CA ALA A 139 -15.23 11.29 19.35
C ALA A 139 -15.84 12.57 19.97
N LYS A 140 -16.67 13.30 19.22
CA LYS A 140 -17.41 14.48 19.67
C LYS A 140 -18.73 14.15 20.40
N GLY A 141 -19.04 12.86 20.61
CA GLY A 141 -20.17 12.41 21.42
C GLY A 141 -21.47 12.14 20.65
N LYS A 142 -21.45 12.11 19.31
CA LYS A 142 -22.61 11.71 18.50
C LYS A 142 -22.89 10.22 18.74
N GLN A 143 -24.19 9.86 18.82
CA GLN A 143 -24.59 8.47 19.02
C GLN A 143 -24.36 7.63 17.77
N LEU A 144 -23.95 6.35 17.95
CA LEU A 144 -23.67 5.44 16.82
C LEU A 144 -24.83 5.35 15.83
N ALA A 145 -26.07 5.36 16.29
CA ALA A 145 -27.26 5.29 15.45
C ALA A 145 -27.40 6.46 14.46
N ASP A 146 -26.76 7.59 14.75
CA ASP A 146 -26.85 8.82 13.96
C ASP A 146 -25.62 9.08 13.09
N ILE A 147 -24.59 8.21 13.18
CA ILE A 147 -23.33 8.36 12.43
C ILE A 147 -23.39 7.54 11.14
N LEU A 148 -23.20 8.20 10.01
CA LEU A 148 -23.13 7.52 8.72
C LEU A 148 -21.85 6.69 8.58
N GLY A 149 -21.93 5.60 7.83
CA GLY A 149 -20.77 4.74 7.53
C GLY A 149 -20.33 3.81 8.67
N VAL A 150 -21.05 3.76 9.79
CA VAL A 150 -20.72 2.84 10.89
C VAL A 150 -21.57 1.56 10.83
N SER A 151 -20.99 0.48 11.39
CA SER A 151 -21.70 -0.76 11.70
C SER A 151 -21.35 -1.19 13.13
N TYR A 152 -22.34 -1.68 13.87
CA TYR A 152 -22.20 -2.09 15.27
C TYR A 152 -23.20 -3.20 15.63
N LEU A 153 -23.00 -3.86 16.75
CA LEU A 153 -23.98 -4.83 17.28
C LEU A 153 -24.94 -4.11 18.22
N LYS A 154 -26.26 -4.36 18.02
CA LYS A 154 -27.33 -3.94 18.93
C LYS A 154 -28.16 -5.18 19.28
N ASP A 155 -28.26 -5.51 20.53
CA ASP A 155 -29.00 -6.68 21.01
C ASP A 155 -28.59 -8.00 20.33
N GLY A 156 -27.30 -8.12 19.94
CA GLY A 156 -26.71 -9.27 19.24
C GLY A 156 -26.89 -9.24 17.72
N GLU A 157 -27.66 -8.30 17.18
CA GLU A 157 -27.88 -8.13 15.75
C GLU A 157 -26.97 -7.03 15.16
N ALA A 158 -26.47 -7.27 13.93
CA ALA A 158 -25.65 -6.30 13.23
C ALA A 158 -26.52 -5.17 12.64
N VAL A 159 -26.21 -3.95 13.01
CA VAL A 159 -26.82 -2.74 12.49
C VAL A 159 -25.82 -2.06 11.55
N HIS A 160 -26.25 -1.76 10.32
CA HIS A 160 -25.47 -1.04 9.32
C HIS A 160 -26.16 0.28 9.00
N ASN A 161 -25.58 1.37 9.46
CA ASN A 161 -26.06 2.69 9.06
C ASN A 161 -25.79 2.94 7.55
N PRO A 162 -26.52 3.85 6.89
CA PRO A 162 -26.23 4.24 5.52
C PRO A 162 -24.76 4.64 5.34
N ASP A 163 -24.21 4.42 4.16
CA ASP A 163 -22.82 4.76 3.86
C ASP A 163 -22.56 6.26 4.04
N CYS A 164 -21.37 6.60 4.52
CA CYS A 164 -20.93 7.98 4.57
C CYS A 164 -20.70 8.51 3.15
N PRO A 165 -21.20 9.69 2.80
CA PRO A 165 -20.85 10.35 1.55
C PRO A 165 -19.33 10.57 1.47
N GLN A 166 -18.78 10.48 0.26
CA GLN A 166 -17.39 10.82 0.03
C GLN A 166 -17.14 12.31 0.32
N ILE A 167 -16.00 12.62 0.95
CA ILE A 167 -15.61 14.00 1.22
C ILE A 167 -15.32 14.70 -0.11
N GLU A 168 -16.13 15.65 -0.51
CA GLU A 168 -15.99 16.39 -1.76
C GLU A 168 -14.91 17.48 -1.69
N ASN A 169 -14.94 18.28 -0.62
CA ASN A 169 -13.97 19.35 -0.39
C ASN A 169 -12.79 18.84 0.43
N LEU A 170 -11.72 18.42 -0.24
CA LEU A 170 -10.52 17.91 0.42
C LEU A 170 -9.67 19.02 1.07
N ASP A 171 -9.85 20.28 0.69
CA ASP A 171 -9.15 21.42 1.33
C ASP A 171 -9.68 21.70 2.75
N ALA A 172 -10.85 21.15 3.10
CA ALA A 172 -11.38 21.23 4.46
C ALA A 172 -10.73 20.25 5.43
N LEU A 173 -9.95 19.29 4.93
CA LEU A 173 -9.20 18.37 5.76
C LEU A 173 -7.95 19.03 6.34
N PRO A 174 -7.53 18.62 7.54
CA PRO A 174 -6.30 19.15 8.13
C PRO A 174 -5.07 18.74 7.30
N HIS A 175 -4.04 19.55 7.33
CA HIS A 175 -2.74 19.18 6.79
C HIS A 175 -2.13 18.05 7.62
N VAL A 176 -1.83 16.92 6.99
CA VAL A 176 -1.27 15.74 7.68
C VAL A 176 0.13 16.03 8.24
N THR A 177 0.84 16.95 7.64
CA THR A 177 2.19 17.38 8.07
C THR A 177 2.20 18.01 9.47
N ASP A 178 1.09 18.64 9.92
CA ASP A 178 0.96 19.14 11.29
C ASP A 178 0.88 17.99 12.30
N VAL A 179 0.15 16.94 11.94
CA VAL A 179 0.05 15.72 12.77
C VAL A 179 1.39 15.00 12.83
N TYR A 180 2.07 14.86 11.70
CA TYR A 180 3.41 14.26 11.67
C TYR A 180 4.39 15.03 12.55
N LYS A 181 4.38 16.37 12.49
CA LYS A 181 5.23 17.21 13.32
C LYS A 181 4.97 17.04 14.81
N ARG A 182 3.73 16.77 15.18
CA ARG A 182 3.30 16.56 16.58
C ARG A 182 3.64 15.16 17.10
N ASP A 183 3.43 14.13 16.27
CA ASP A 183 3.30 12.75 16.72
C ASP A 183 4.36 11.79 16.19
N LEU A 184 5.04 12.11 15.07
CA LEU A 184 5.90 11.15 14.36
C LEU A 184 7.34 11.68 14.22
N ASP A 185 8.29 10.74 14.19
CA ASP A 185 9.67 11.02 13.78
C ASP A 185 9.84 10.65 12.30
N VAL A 186 10.01 11.66 11.44
CA VAL A 186 10.13 11.46 9.98
C VAL A 186 11.38 10.66 9.57
N THR A 187 12.38 10.57 10.44
CA THR A 187 13.60 9.79 10.18
C THR A 187 13.39 8.27 10.28
N ASN A 188 12.29 7.84 10.86
CA ASN A 188 11.93 6.42 10.96
C ASN A 188 11.29 5.87 9.66
N TYR A 189 10.87 6.77 8.75
CA TYR A 189 10.20 6.35 7.52
C TYR A 189 11.21 6.16 6.39
N ASN A 190 11.23 4.96 5.84
CA ASN A 190 12.13 4.58 4.77
C ASN A 190 11.41 3.71 3.72
N VAL A 191 11.55 4.09 2.46
CA VAL A 191 11.14 3.28 1.30
C VAL A 191 12.34 3.23 0.35
N PRO A 192 12.79 2.03 -0.08
CA PRO A 192 14.09 1.86 -0.74
C PRO A 192 14.33 2.72 -2.00
N PHE A 193 13.30 3.02 -2.76
CA PHE A 193 13.41 3.82 -4.00
C PHE A 193 13.24 5.33 -3.77
N LEU A 194 12.88 5.77 -2.55
CA LEU A 194 12.81 7.18 -2.15
C LEU A 194 14.12 7.64 -1.50
N LEU A 195 14.39 8.95 -1.55
CA LEU A 195 15.49 9.55 -0.81
C LEU A 195 15.08 9.71 0.65
N HIS A 196 15.98 9.35 1.56
CA HIS A 196 15.71 9.38 2.99
C HIS A 196 16.39 10.57 3.68
N PRO A 197 15.74 11.27 4.62
CA PRO A 197 14.35 11.16 5.05
C PRO A 197 13.36 11.66 3.98
N TYR A 198 12.15 11.08 3.96
CA TYR A 198 11.08 11.54 3.09
C TYR A 198 9.80 11.86 3.89
N VAL A 199 8.89 12.62 3.30
CA VAL A 199 7.56 12.89 3.83
C VAL A 199 6.52 12.58 2.78
N ALA A 200 5.49 11.80 3.14
CA ALA A 200 4.38 11.46 2.25
C ALA A 200 3.12 12.25 2.56
N LEU A 201 2.36 12.60 1.52
CA LEU A 201 1.06 13.26 1.62
C LEU A 201 0.16 12.86 0.45
N TYR A 202 -1.13 13.16 0.57
CA TYR A 202 -2.09 13.00 -0.53
C TYR A 202 -2.50 14.36 -1.09
N SER A 203 -2.53 14.46 -2.41
CA SER A 203 -3.08 15.60 -3.13
C SER A 203 -4.47 15.32 -3.72
N THR A 204 -4.85 14.04 -3.77
CA THR A 204 -6.11 13.55 -4.34
C THR A 204 -6.61 12.33 -3.57
N ARG A 205 -7.90 12.00 -3.71
CA ARG A 205 -8.51 10.75 -3.24
C ARG A 205 -9.33 10.10 -4.34
N GLY A 206 -9.29 8.79 -4.41
CA GLY A 206 -10.01 7.98 -5.39
C GLY A 206 -9.30 7.87 -6.73
N CYS A 207 -9.63 6.83 -7.49
CA CYS A 207 -9.05 6.56 -8.80
C CYS A 207 -10.14 6.14 -9.79
N PRO A 208 -10.29 6.82 -10.94
CA PRO A 208 -11.34 6.51 -11.91
C PRO A 208 -11.08 5.22 -12.70
N ALA A 209 -9.89 4.63 -12.56
CA ALA A 209 -9.58 3.35 -13.18
C ALA A 209 -10.35 2.20 -12.53
N GLN A 210 -10.78 1.25 -13.35
CA GLN A 210 -11.61 0.11 -12.95
C GLN A 210 -10.79 -1.17 -12.81
N CYS A 211 -9.54 -1.08 -12.33
CA CYS A 211 -8.67 -2.24 -12.21
C CYS A 211 -9.26 -3.26 -11.24
N THR A 212 -9.49 -4.49 -11.73
CA THR A 212 -10.24 -5.53 -11.00
C THR A 212 -9.58 -6.00 -9.70
N PHE A 213 -8.27 -5.83 -9.59
CA PHE A 213 -7.47 -6.25 -8.44
C PHE A 213 -7.24 -5.13 -7.41
N CYS A 214 -7.53 -3.87 -7.76
CA CYS A 214 -7.14 -2.72 -6.95
C CYS A 214 -8.02 -2.57 -5.72
N LEU A 215 -7.42 -2.69 -4.54
CA LEU A 215 -8.13 -2.69 -3.26
C LEU A 215 -8.77 -1.34 -2.92
N TRP A 216 -8.00 -0.24 -3.01
CA TRP A 216 -8.39 1.05 -2.46
C TRP A 216 -9.65 1.66 -3.06
N PRO A 217 -9.80 1.76 -4.40
CA PRO A 217 -11.03 2.31 -4.97
C PRO A 217 -12.25 1.45 -4.68
N GLN A 218 -12.09 0.13 -4.61
CA GLN A 218 -13.21 -0.79 -4.43
C GLN A 218 -13.67 -0.90 -2.97
N THR A 219 -12.80 -0.58 -2.00
CA THR A 219 -13.11 -0.79 -0.57
C THR A 219 -13.18 0.49 0.26
N LEU A 220 -12.37 1.51 -0.03
CA LEU A 220 -12.27 2.72 0.77
C LEU A 220 -12.68 3.99 0.01
N MET A 221 -11.92 4.34 -1.05
CA MET A 221 -11.95 5.71 -1.60
C MET A 221 -12.93 5.89 -2.76
N GLY A 222 -13.42 4.79 -3.34
CA GLY A 222 -14.30 4.82 -4.52
C GLY A 222 -13.57 5.28 -5.79
N HIS A 223 -14.33 5.31 -6.88
CA HIS A 223 -13.83 5.64 -8.21
C HIS A 223 -13.97 7.13 -8.57
N ALA A 224 -14.67 7.93 -7.76
CA ALA A 224 -14.74 9.37 -7.95
C ALA A 224 -13.41 10.02 -7.57
N TRP A 225 -12.70 10.56 -8.56
CA TRP A 225 -11.46 11.25 -8.33
C TRP A 225 -11.73 12.67 -7.80
N ARG A 226 -11.27 12.95 -6.60
CA ARG A 226 -11.42 14.23 -5.90
C ARG A 226 -10.04 14.78 -5.58
N LYS A 227 -9.93 16.09 -5.56
CA LYS A 227 -8.64 16.79 -5.50
C LYS A 227 -8.66 17.91 -4.47
N ARG A 228 -7.52 18.12 -3.83
CA ARG A 228 -7.19 19.36 -3.13
C ARG A 228 -6.87 20.42 -4.16
N SER A 229 -7.08 21.70 -3.82
CA SER A 229 -6.62 22.80 -4.64
C SER A 229 -5.09 22.80 -4.73
N THR A 230 -4.57 23.33 -5.83
CA THR A 230 -3.12 23.44 -6.04
C THR A 230 -2.46 24.41 -5.06
N ASP A 231 -3.21 25.41 -4.56
CA ASP A 231 -2.76 26.33 -3.52
C ASP A 231 -2.62 25.64 -2.17
N ASP A 232 -3.59 24.84 -1.77
CA ASP A 232 -3.58 24.12 -0.51
C ASP A 232 -2.44 23.09 -0.45
N VAL A 233 -2.24 22.33 -1.54
CA VAL A 233 -1.11 21.39 -1.65
C VAL A 233 0.24 22.09 -1.58
N ALA A 234 0.40 23.21 -2.32
CA ALA A 234 1.66 23.96 -2.33
C ALA A 234 1.95 24.60 -0.95
N ALA A 235 0.91 25.07 -0.25
CA ALA A 235 1.03 25.62 1.10
C ALA A 235 1.50 24.54 2.09
N GLU A 236 0.92 23.33 2.05
CA GLU A 236 1.36 22.22 2.90
C GLU A 236 2.81 21.81 2.60
N MET A 237 3.20 21.74 1.32
CA MET A 237 4.57 21.42 0.92
C MET A 237 5.58 22.48 1.40
N ALA A 238 5.24 23.76 1.31
CA ALA A 238 6.08 24.85 1.82
C ALA A 238 6.23 24.78 3.35
N LYS A 239 5.13 24.49 4.06
CA LYS A 239 5.13 24.28 5.51
C LYS A 239 5.96 23.06 5.91
N ALA A 240 5.80 21.94 5.23
CA ALA A 240 6.57 20.72 5.49
C ALA A 240 8.08 20.94 5.29
N LYS A 241 8.47 21.67 4.25
CA LYS A 241 9.87 22.09 4.05
C LYS A 241 10.42 22.91 5.22
N ALA A 242 9.59 23.81 5.78
CA ALA A 242 9.99 24.60 6.95
C ALA A 242 10.07 23.76 8.23
N TYR A 243 9.21 22.74 8.38
CA TYR A 243 9.24 21.82 9.53
C TYR A 243 10.46 20.90 9.53
N TRP A 244 10.91 20.47 8.35
CA TRP A 244 11.99 19.49 8.18
C TRP A 244 12.91 19.89 7.02
N PRO A 245 13.84 20.83 7.25
CA PRO A 245 14.80 21.26 6.22
C PRO A 245 15.72 20.12 5.74
N GLU A 246 15.87 19.06 6.56
CA GLU A 246 16.68 17.87 6.28
C GLU A 246 15.99 16.86 5.36
N VAL A 247 14.67 16.96 5.15
CA VAL A 247 13.92 16.06 4.27
C VAL A 247 14.40 16.20 2.83
N LYS A 248 14.77 15.07 2.25
CA LYS A 248 15.35 15.00 0.91
C LYS A 248 14.33 14.83 -0.19
N GLU A 249 13.16 14.27 0.12
CA GLU A 249 12.13 14.00 -0.89
C GLU A 249 10.71 14.06 -0.28
N PHE A 250 9.78 14.60 -1.05
CA PHE A 250 8.35 14.58 -0.75
C PHE A 250 7.66 13.58 -1.68
N PHE A 251 6.78 12.77 -1.15
CA PHE A 251 6.10 11.75 -1.92
C PHE A 251 4.58 11.98 -1.94
N PHE A 252 4.02 12.16 -3.13
CA PHE A 252 2.58 12.14 -3.34
C PHE A 252 2.13 10.68 -3.48
N ASP A 253 1.58 10.14 -2.38
CA ASP A 253 1.10 8.75 -2.30
C ASP A 253 -0.34 8.59 -2.81
N ASP A 254 -0.76 9.46 -3.72
CA ASP A 254 -2.06 9.43 -4.37
C ASP A 254 -2.33 8.07 -5.04
N ASP A 255 -3.60 7.66 -5.15
CA ASP A 255 -3.97 6.51 -6.00
C ASP A 255 -3.51 6.70 -7.44
N THR A 256 -3.59 7.93 -7.94
CA THR A 256 -2.95 8.39 -9.18
C THR A 256 -2.88 9.92 -9.16
N PHE A 257 -1.66 10.44 -9.15
CA PHE A 257 -1.41 11.89 -9.04
C PHE A 257 -1.81 12.68 -10.29
N ASN A 258 -1.44 12.23 -11.47
CA ASN A 258 -1.41 13.02 -12.71
C ASN A 258 -2.57 12.71 -13.68
N ILE A 259 -3.79 12.49 -13.17
CA ILE A 259 -4.98 12.19 -13.99
C ILE A 259 -5.37 13.41 -14.85
N GLN A 260 -5.36 14.59 -14.26
CA GLN A 260 -5.79 15.81 -14.94
C GLN A 260 -4.58 16.69 -15.30
N LYS A 261 -4.24 16.74 -16.60
CA LYS A 261 -3.09 17.48 -17.14
C LYS A 261 -3.03 18.93 -16.65
N ALA A 262 -4.12 19.69 -16.81
CA ALA A 262 -4.15 21.11 -16.46
C ALA A 262 -3.81 21.34 -14.97
N ARG A 263 -4.41 20.56 -14.06
CA ARG A 263 -4.11 20.62 -12.62
C ARG A 263 -2.66 20.25 -12.33
N THR A 264 -2.15 19.19 -12.97
CA THR A 264 -0.76 18.75 -12.75
C THR A 264 0.22 19.82 -13.14
N VAL A 265 0.03 20.45 -14.32
CA VAL A 265 0.89 21.56 -14.78
C VAL A 265 0.78 22.78 -13.86
N GLU A 266 -0.42 23.14 -13.44
CA GLU A 266 -0.65 24.24 -12.48
C GLU A 266 0.06 23.99 -11.15
N LEU A 267 -0.08 22.79 -10.57
CA LEU A 267 0.60 22.42 -9.33
C LEU A 267 2.13 22.45 -9.51
N CYS A 268 2.65 21.94 -10.62
CA CYS A 268 4.07 22.00 -10.94
C CYS A 268 4.59 23.45 -10.96
N ALA A 269 3.82 24.40 -11.52
CA ALA A 269 4.20 25.79 -11.53
C ALA A 269 4.30 26.38 -10.11
N LYS A 270 3.47 25.93 -9.16
CA LYS A 270 3.48 26.34 -7.75
C LYS A 270 4.58 25.64 -6.93
N LEU A 271 4.92 24.40 -7.26
CA LEU A 271 5.99 23.65 -6.60
C LEU A 271 7.39 24.07 -7.05
N LYS A 272 7.56 24.48 -8.31
CA LYS A 272 8.87 24.84 -8.90
C LYS A 272 9.65 25.88 -8.07
N PRO A 273 9.05 27.01 -7.61
CA PRO A 273 9.77 28.00 -6.80
C PRO A 273 10.14 27.49 -5.41
N LEU A 274 9.51 26.43 -4.90
CA LEU A 274 9.86 25.83 -3.62
C LEU A 274 11.19 25.07 -3.66
N GLY A 275 11.67 24.70 -4.85
CA GLY A 275 12.95 23.99 -5.03
C GLY A 275 12.99 22.63 -4.34
N LEU A 276 11.86 21.91 -4.31
CA LEU A 276 11.72 20.60 -3.67
C LEU A 276 12.07 19.48 -4.64
N THR A 277 12.62 18.39 -4.10
CA THR A 277 12.64 17.09 -4.78
C THR A 277 11.42 16.32 -4.36
N TRP A 278 10.68 15.77 -5.34
CA TRP A 278 9.46 15.03 -5.07
C TRP A 278 9.25 13.87 -6.03
N SER A 279 8.37 12.96 -5.65
CA SER A 279 7.98 11.78 -6.41
C SER A 279 6.46 11.55 -6.29
N CYS A 280 5.90 10.74 -7.17
CA CYS A 280 4.47 10.42 -7.12
C CYS A 280 4.16 9.09 -7.81
N THR A 281 2.95 8.58 -7.56
CA THR A 281 2.33 7.53 -8.37
C THR A 281 1.92 8.08 -9.73
N SER A 282 2.07 7.29 -10.78
CA SER A 282 1.76 7.72 -12.15
C SER A 282 1.16 6.60 -12.99
N ARG A 283 0.34 6.98 -13.95
CA ARG A 283 -0.12 6.09 -15.02
C ARG A 283 0.67 6.34 -16.29
N VAL A 284 0.86 5.30 -17.11
CA VAL A 284 1.55 5.37 -18.40
C VAL A 284 0.82 6.22 -19.45
N THR A 285 -0.37 6.75 -19.14
CA THR A 285 -1.16 7.60 -20.03
C THR A 285 -0.74 9.07 -20.01
N THR A 286 0.16 9.48 -19.13
CA THR A 286 0.66 10.86 -19.04
C THR A 286 1.47 11.23 -20.28
N ASP A 287 1.23 12.41 -20.82
CA ASP A 287 1.90 12.91 -22.02
C ASP A 287 3.27 13.56 -21.71
N TYR A 288 4.10 13.70 -22.74
CA TYR A 288 5.45 14.21 -22.66
C TYR A 288 5.53 15.62 -22.03
N GLU A 289 4.64 16.55 -22.40
CA GLU A 289 4.67 17.92 -21.89
C GLU A 289 4.32 17.97 -20.39
N THR A 290 3.39 17.12 -19.95
CA THR A 290 3.10 16.99 -18.51
C THR A 290 4.28 16.40 -17.75
N LEU A 291 4.92 15.35 -18.26
CA LEU A 291 6.12 14.77 -17.66
C LEU A 291 7.27 15.79 -17.60
N LYS A 292 7.43 16.60 -18.64
CA LYS A 292 8.43 17.68 -18.69
C LYS A 292 8.16 18.74 -17.62
N ALA A 293 6.93 19.20 -17.47
CA ALA A 293 6.55 20.14 -16.42
C ALA A 293 6.81 19.58 -15.01
N MET A 294 6.49 18.31 -14.79
CA MET A 294 6.79 17.60 -13.54
C MET A 294 8.30 17.58 -13.27
N ARG A 295 9.11 17.19 -14.27
CA ARG A 295 10.57 17.16 -14.14
C ARG A 295 11.16 18.51 -13.82
N GLU A 296 10.72 19.56 -14.51
CA GLU A 296 11.16 20.94 -14.28
C GLU A 296 10.76 21.50 -12.91
N ALA A 297 9.69 20.95 -12.32
CA ALA A 297 9.22 21.30 -10.99
C ALA A 297 9.87 20.46 -9.86
N GLY A 298 10.87 19.63 -10.18
CA GLY A 298 11.62 18.85 -9.20
C GLY A 298 11.15 17.40 -9.01
N CYS A 299 10.22 16.90 -9.85
CA CYS A 299 9.87 15.49 -9.85
C CYS A 299 11.09 14.64 -10.22
N ARG A 300 11.45 13.70 -9.35
CA ARG A 300 12.59 12.81 -9.54
C ARG A 300 12.17 11.41 -10.01
N LEU A 301 11.13 10.86 -9.38
CA LEU A 301 10.75 9.48 -9.53
C LEU A 301 9.24 9.34 -9.70
N LEU A 302 8.86 8.40 -10.57
CA LEU A 302 7.48 7.96 -10.78
C LEU A 302 7.34 6.50 -10.36
N ILE A 303 6.33 6.19 -9.55
CA ILE A 303 5.92 4.82 -9.27
C ILE A 303 4.82 4.47 -10.26
N VAL A 304 5.06 3.42 -11.06
CA VAL A 304 4.23 3.10 -12.22
C VAL A 304 3.82 1.64 -12.20
N GLY A 305 2.54 1.38 -12.03
CA GLY A 305 1.98 0.04 -12.20
C GLY A 305 1.90 -0.33 -13.68
N PHE A 306 2.84 -1.13 -14.15
CA PHE A 306 2.81 -1.76 -15.49
C PHE A 306 1.96 -3.03 -15.49
N GLU A 307 1.96 -3.77 -14.42
CA GLU A 307 1.28 -5.01 -14.08
C GLU A 307 1.72 -6.19 -14.97
N SER A 308 1.47 -6.13 -16.28
CA SER A 308 1.76 -7.22 -17.22
C SER A 308 2.29 -6.72 -18.57
N GLY A 309 3.12 -7.53 -19.22
CA GLY A 309 3.55 -7.35 -20.61
C GLY A 309 2.63 -8.02 -21.63
N ASP A 310 1.54 -8.64 -21.19
CA ASP A 310 0.59 -9.29 -22.06
C ASP A 310 -0.67 -8.42 -22.25
N PRO A 311 -1.04 -8.09 -23.54
CA PRO A 311 -2.21 -7.25 -23.80
C PRO A 311 -3.54 -7.84 -23.31
N GLN A 312 -3.69 -9.18 -23.34
CA GLN A 312 -4.93 -9.81 -22.91
C GLN A 312 -5.05 -9.76 -21.37
N ILE A 313 -3.96 -9.96 -20.63
CA ILE A 313 -3.95 -9.79 -19.18
C ILE A 313 -4.33 -8.35 -18.82
N LEU A 314 -3.72 -7.33 -19.45
CA LEU A 314 -4.06 -5.91 -19.22
C LEU A 314 -5.54 -5.61 -19.48
N LYS A 315 -6.14 -6.26 -20.50
CA LYS A 315 -7.57 -6.15 -20.78
C LYS A 315 -8.42 -6.84 -19.72
N ASN A 316 -8.06 -8.05 -19.29
CA ASN A 316 -8.77 -8.82 -18.27
C ASN A 316 -8.87 -8.07 -16.94
N ILE A 317 -7.80 -7.36 -16.56
CA ILE A 317 -7.76 -6.57 -15.32
C ILE A 317 -8.29 -5.14 -15.50
N LYS A 318 -8.82 -4.78 -16.65
CA LYS A 318 -9.33 -3.42 -16.96
C LYS A 318 -8.30 -2.32 -16.69
N LYS A 319 -7.00 -2.57 -16.96
CA LYS A 319 -5.92 -1.60 -16.67
C LYS A 319 -6.08 -0.27 -17.41
N GLY A 320 -6.70 -0.29 -18.61
CA GLY A 320 -6.88 0.90 -19.45
C GLY A 320 -5.54 1.47 -19.99
N ALA A 321 -4.54 0.60 -20.19
CA ALA A 321 -3.23 0.91 -20.73
C ALA A 321 -2.79 -0.18 -21.70
N THR A 322 -1.92 0.14 -22.66
CA THR A 322 -1.33 -0.82 -23.59
C THR A 322 0.17 -0.93 -23.41
N VAL A 323 0.74 -2.05 -23.85
CA VAL A 323 2.18 -2.31 -23.85
C VAL A 323 2.93 -1.22 -24.63
N GLU A 324 2.42 -0.81 -25.80
CA GLU A 324 3.01 0.23 -26.65
C GLU A 324 3.03 1.59 -25.96
N ARG A 325 1.92 1.94 -25.27
CA ARG A 325 1.84 3.19 -24.52
C ARG A 325 2.83 3.19 -23.35
N ALA A 326 2.98 2.07 -22.65
CA ALA A 326 3.96 1.92 -21.58
C ALA A 326 5.40 2.07 -22.09
N LYS A 327 5.73 1.49 -23.24
CA LYS A 327 7.04 1.65 -23.88
C LYS A 327 7.32 3.11 -24.27
N GLN A 328 6.32 3.80 -24.86
CA GLN A 328 6.48 5.21 -25.22
C GLN A 328 6.66 6.09 -23.98
N PHE A 329 5.81 5.90 -22.96
CA PHE A 329 5.91 6.62 -21.68
C PHE A 329 7.29 6.45 -21.05
N THR A 330 7.82 5.23 -21.00
CA THR A 330 9.15 4.95 -20.44
C THR A 330 10.27 5.63 -21.23
N LYS A 331 10.20 5.64 -22.58
CA LYS A 331 11.13 6.40 -23.42
C LYS A 331 11.08 7.90 -23.13
N ASP A 332 9.89 8.45 -22.94
CA ASP A 332 9.71 9.87 -22.63
C ASP A 332 10.29 10.22 -21.25
N CYS A 333 10.07 9.36 -20.24
CA CYS A 333 10.66 9.51 -18.91
C CYS A 333 12.20 9.47 -18.96
N HIS A 334 12.79 8.48 -19.65
CA HIS A 334 14.24 8.37 -19.80
C HIS A 334 14.84 9.62 -20.49
N LYS A 335 14.19 10.11 -21.55
CA LYS A 335 14.61 11.34 -22.25
C LYS A 335 14.61 12.57 -21.35
N LEU A 336 13.68 12.64 -20.41
CA LEU A 336 13.55 13.72 -19.44
C LEU A 336 14.42 13.52 -18.18
N GLY A 337 15.08 12.38 -18.03
CA GLY A 337 15.84 12.03 -16.82
C GLY A 337 14.94 11.81 -15.59
N LEU A 338 13.70 11.34 -15.81
CA LEU A 338 12.81 10.87 -14.76
C LEU A 338 13.13 9.42 -14.42
N THR A 339 13.30 9.13 -13.15
CA THR A 339 13.47 7.76 -12.63
C THR A 339 12.12 7.04 -12.57
N ILE A 340 12.09 5.74 -12.83
CA ILE A 340 10.87 4.93 -12.73
C ILE A 340 11.09 3.77 -11.76
N HIS A 341 10.17 3.61 -10.81
CA HIS A 341 9.94 2.36 -10.09
C HIS A 341 8.74 1.67 -10.73
N GLY A 342 8.96 0.48 -11.30
CA GLY A 342 7.95 -0.25 -12.06
C GLY A 342 7.36 -1.41 -11.27
N ASP A 343 6.03 -1.44 -11.13
CA ASP A 343 5.31 -2.49 -10.44
C ASP A 343 4.73 -3.49 -11.44
N PHE A 344 4.91 -4.80 -11.15
CA PHE A 344 4.42 -5.93 -11.93
C PHE A 344 3.70 -6.91 -11.01
N ILE A 345 2.64 -7.53 -11.53
CA ILE A 345 1.85 -8.52 -10.80
C ILE A 345 1.77 -9.80 -11.63
N LEU A 346 2.09 -10.94 -11.01
CA LEU A 346 1.92 -12.27 -11.58
C LEU A 346 0.71 -12.97 -10.95
N GLY A 347 0.04 -13.84 -11.70
CA GLY A 347 -1.15 -14.54 -11.22
C GLY A 347 -2.45 -13.75 -11.44
N LEU A 348 -2.47 -12.80 -12.37
CA LEU A 348 -3.67 -12.08 -12.79
C LEU A 348 -4.59 -12.99 -13.66
N PRO A 349 -5.89 -12.66 -13.80
CA PRO A 349 -6.83 -13.47 -14.59
C PRO A 349 -6.37 -13.75 -16.01
N GLY A 350 -6.21 -15.04 -16.33
CA GLY A 350 -5.72 -15.52 -17.63
C GLY A 350 -4.21 -15.75 -17.68
N GLU A 351 -3.51 -15.69 -16.56
CA GLU A 351 -2.07 -15.91 -16.48
C GLU A 351 -1.67 -17.34 -16.86
N THR A 352 -0.56 -17.45 -17.54
CA THR A 352 0.09 -18.70 -17.96
C THR A 352 1.61 -18.54 -17.90
N HIS A 353 2.37 -19.63 -17.98
CA HIS A 353 3.84 -19.54 -18.07
C HIS A 353 4.31 -18.67 -19.25
N GLU A 354 3.56 -18.68 -20.37
CA GLU A 354 3.90 -17.87 -21.55
C GLU A 354 3.67 -16.37 -21.28
N THR A 355 2.54 -15.98 -20.67
CA THR A 355 2.25 -14.57 -20.36
C THR A 355 3.21 -14.03 -19.30
N ILE A 356 3.60 -14.85 -18.32
CA ILE A 356 4.68 -14.53 -17.37
C ILE A 356 5.99 -14.24 -18.11
N ARG A 357 6.38 -15.09 -19.04
CA ARG A 357 7.58 -14.88 -19.86
C ARG A 357 7.53 -13.60 -20.68
N ARG A 358 6.37 -13.27 -21.25
CA ARG A 358 6.14 -11.99 -21.94
C ARG A 358 6.32 -10.81 -21.00
N THR A 359 5.81 -10.89 -19.77
CA THR A 359 5.92 -9.83 -18.77
C THR A 359 7.37 -9.63 -18.31
N ILE A 360 8.14 -10.69 -18.09
CA ILE A 360 9.57 -10.61 -17.79
C ILE A 360 10.35 -9.93 -18.93
N ASN A 361 10.09 -10.32 -20.17
CA ASN A 361 10.75 -9.73 -21.33
C ASN A 361 10.37 -8.26 -21.52
N PHE A 362 9.10 -7.91 -21.29
CA PHE A 362 8.62 -6.54 -21.32
C PHE A 362 9.30 -5.67 -20.26
N ALA A 363 9.42 -6.13 -19.03
CA ALA A 363 10.13 -5.40 -18.00
C ALA A 363 11.62 -5.15 -18.35
N LYS A 364 12.28 -6.17 -18.95
CA LYS A 364 13.65 -6.02 -19.45
C LYS A 364 13.77 -5.00 -20.58
N GLU A 365 12.77 -4.92 -21.46
CA GLU A 365 12.70 -3.95 -22.55
C GLU A 365 12.46 -2.51 -22.04
N LEU A 366 11.58 -2.34 -21.06
CA LEU A 366 11.35 -1.05 -20.40
C LEU A 366 12.61 -0.52 -19.72
N ASP A 367 13.41 -1.41 -19.12
CA ASP A 367 14.67 -1.08 -18.45
C ASP A 367 14.58 0.04 -17.41
N VAL A 368 13.53 0.01 -16.59
CA VAL A 368 13.33 0.96 -15.48
C VAL A 368 14.39 0.78 -14.39
N GLU A 369 14.54 1.78 -13.51
CA GLU A 369 15.62 1.78 -12.51
C GLU A 369 15.46 0.71 -11.45
N THR A 370 14.25 0.54 -10.96
CA THR A 370 13.91 -0.49 -9.95
C THR A 370 12.57 -1.12 -10.30
N ILE A 371 12.37 -2.36 -9.88
CA ILE A 371 11.09 -3.06 -10.03
C ILE A 371 10.62 -3.63 -8.70
N GLN A 372 9.30 -3.74 -8.58
CA GLN A 372 8.62 -4.61 -7.62
C GLN A 372 7.81 -5.64 -8.39
N VAL A 373 7.90 -6.90 -7.97
CA VAL A 373 7.09 -7.99 -8.52
C VAL A 373 6.32 -8.64 -7.39
N SER A 374 5.00 -8.69 -7.55
CA SER A 374 4.09 -9.26 -6.57
C SER A 374 3.28 -10.39 -7.20
N VAL A 375 2.78 -11.33 -6.38
CA VAL A 375 1.69 -12.22 -6.81
C VAL A 375 0.35 -11.53 -6.60
N ALA A 376 -0.62 -11.83 -7.44
CA ALA A 376 -1.97 -11.31 -7.30
C ALA A 376 -2.62 -11.80 -6.01
N HIS A 377 -3.14 -10.88 -5.23
CA HIS A 377 -3.93 -11.16 -4.04
C HIS A 377 -5.41 -10.86 -4.27
N ALA A 378 -6.23 -11.84 -4.00
CA ALA A 378 -7.69 -11.71 -4.05
C ALA A 378 -8.19 -11.12 -2.73
N TYR A 379 -8.17 -9.80 -2.61
CA TYR A 379 -8.69 -9.12 -1.44
C TYR A 379 -10.22 -9.13 -1.41
N PRO A 380 -10.87 -9.49 -0.30
CA PRO A 380 -12.31 -9.35 -0.15
C PRO A 380 -12.80 -7.96 -0.58
N GLY A 381 -13.90 -7.91 -1.32
CA GLY A 381 -14.48 -6.67 -1.85
C GLY A 381 -13.88 -6.20 -3.18
N THR A 382 -12.99 -6.99 -3.81
CA THR A 382 -12.48 -6.72 -5.16
C THR A 382 -13.10 -7.65 -6.19
N GLU A 383 -13.24 -7.19 -7.43
CA GLU A 383 -13.71 -8.03 -8.54
C GLU A 383 -12.81 -9.26 -8.75
N LEU A 384 -11.51 -9.15 -8.44
CA LEU A 384 -10.57 -10.27 -8.49
C LEU A 384 -10.93 -11.35 -7.47
N TYR A 385 -11.35 -10.96 -6.26
CA TYR A 385 -11.79 -11.91 -5.23
C TYR A 385 -13.03 -12.68 -5.69
N ASP A 386 -14.04 -11.97 -6.17
CA ASP A 386 -15.28 -12.58 -6.66
C ASP A 386 -15.01 -13.52 -7.83
N PHE A 387 -14.12 -13.11 -8.74
CA PHE A 387 -13.67 -13.95 -9.86
C PHE A 387 -12.97 -15.22 -9.36
N ALA A 388 -12.05 -15.13 -8.41
CA ALA A 388 -11.28 -16.27 -7.91
C ALA A 388 -12.17 -17.26 -7.14
N ILE A 389 -13.06 -16.77 -6.30
CA ILE A 389 -14.05 -17.59 -5.57
C ILE A 389 -14.98 -18.32 -6.55
N LYS A 390 -15.58 -17.56 -7.48
CA LYS A 390 -16.57 -18.12 -8.44
C LYS A 390 -16.00 -19.25 -9.30
N ASN A 391 -14.71 -19.17 -9.64
CA ASN A 391 -14.06 -20.14 -10.51
C ASN A 391 -13.28 -21.24 -9.74
N GLY A 392 -13.28 -21.22 -8.40
CA GLY A 392 -12.56 -22.20 -7.59
C GLY A 392 -11.03 -22.08 -7.72
N PHE A 393 -10.53 -20.88 -7.95
CA PHE A 393 -9.09 -20.63 -8.13
C PHE A 393 -8.34 -20.29 -6.85
N MET A 394 -9.06 -20.12 -5.74
CA MET A 394 -8.45 -19.88 -4.43
C MET A 394 -7.79 -21.15 -3.90
N VAL A 395 -6.61 -21.03 -3.29
CA VAL A 395 -5.87 -22.15 -2.69
C VAL A 395 -5.87 -22.12 -1.17
N GLY A 396 -5.86 -23.30 -0.58
CA GLY A 396 -5.68 -23.52 0.86
C GLY A 396 -6.75 -22.83 1.72
N ASP A 397 -6.29 -22.29 2.84
CA ASP A 397 -7.10 -21.55 3.81
C ASP A 397 -7.19 -20.02 3.50
N HIS A 398 -6.89 -19.65 2.27
CA HIS A 398 -6.91 -18.29 1.75
C HIS A 398 -5.93 -17.31 2.46
N LYS A 399 -4.90 -17.83 3.12
CA LYS A 399 -3.85 -17.00 3.71
C LYS A 399 -3.10 -16.20 2.66
N MET A 400 -2.85 -14.94 2.97
CA MET A 400 -2.09 -14.01 2.11
C MET A 400 -0.60 -14.01 2.43
N VAL A 401 -0.28 -14.35 3.66
CA VAL A 401 1.09 -14.35 4.18
C VAL A 401 1.33 -15.63 4.98
N ASP A 402 2.60 -16.05 5.02
CA ASP A 402 3.06 -17.13 5.89
C ASP A 402 3.23 -16.65 7.35
N GLU A 403 3.70 -17.53 8.23
CA GLU A 403 3.96 -17.22 9.64
C GLU A 403 5.03 -16.12 9.85
N GLY A 404 5.86 -15.87 8.86
CA GLY A 404 6.84 -14.78 8.85
C GLY A 404 6.33 -13.49 8.19
N GLY A 405 5.05 -13.46 7.77
CA GLY A 405 4.46 -12.34 7.06
C GLY A 405 4.90 -12.21 5.59
N HIS A 406 5.58 -13.22 5.03
CA HIS A 406 5.97 -13.20 3.62
C HIS A 406 4.79 -13.55 2.73
N GLN A 407 4.73 -12.88 1.59
CA GLN A 407 3.69 -13.09 0.60
C GLN A 407 3.58 -14.54 0.14
N MET A 408 2.34 -15.04 0.07
CA MET A 408 1.96 -16.33 -0.48
C MET A 408 1.03 -16.17 -1.67
N ALA A 409 1.11 -17.04 -2.67
CA ALA A 409 0.14 -17.06 -3.74
C ALA A 409 -1.18 -17.66 -3.24
N GLN A 410 -2.25 -16.86 -3.29
CA GLN A 410 -3.62 -17.28 -2.92
C GLN A 410 -4.42 -17.86 -4.08
N ILE A 411 -3.96 -17.63 -5.31
CA ILE A 411 -4.66 -17.98 -6.54
C ILE A 411 -3.80 -18.95 -7.32
N GLN A 412 -4.44 -19.92 -7.94
CA GLN A 412 -3.84 -20.80 -8.93
C GLN A 412 -4.76 -20.94 -10.15
N TYR A 413 -4.19 -21.30 -11.28
CA TYR A 413 -4.95 -21.53 -12.51
C TYR A 413 -4.70 -22.93 -13.05
N PRO A 414 -5.59 -23.48 -13.90
CA PRO A 414 -5.30 -24.71 -14.63
C PRO A 414 -3.96 -24.60 -15.38
N GLY A 415 -3.02 -25.50 -15.05
CA GLY A 415 -1.68 -25.49 -15.64
C GLY A 415 -0.71 -24.44 -15.06
N LEU A 416 -1.10 -23.69 -14.03
CA LEU A 416 -0.22 -22.73 -13.33
C LEU A 416 -0.49 -22.80 -11.82
N PRO A 417 0.12 -23.75 -11.10
CA PRO A 417 0.00 -23.89 -9.66
C PRO A 417 0.51 -22.66 -8.90
N ALA A 418 0.05 -22.46 -7.67
CA ALA A 418 0.48 -21.37 -6.80
C ALA A 418 2.01 -21.37 -6.55
N ASP A 419 2.61 -22.55 -6.40
CA ASP A 419 4.07 -22.69 -6.23
C ASP A 419 4.85 -22.20 -7.46
N ASP A 420 4.34 -22.44 -8.68
CA ASP A 420 4.97 -21.97 -9.92
C ASP A 420 4.91 -20.43 -10.03
N LEU A 421 3.83 -19.82 -9.54
CA LEU A 421 3.72 -18.36 -9.46
C LEU A 421 4.79 -17.77 -8.51
N MET A 422 4.99 -18.38 -7.35
CA MET A 422 6.02 -17.95 -6.41
C MET A 422 7.44 -18.14 -6.98
N GLU A 423 7.71 -19.26 -7.65
CA GLU A 423 8.99 -19.50 -8.34
C GLU A 423 9.20 -18.47 -9.47
N ALA A 424 8.15 -18.13 -10.21
CA ALA A 424 8.21 -17.14 -11.27
C ALA A 424 8.56 -15.73 -10.77
N VAL A 425 8.06 -15.31 -9.61
CA VAL A 425 8.46 -14.04 -8.98
C VAL A 425 9.97 -14.01 -8.72
N HIS A 426 10.52 -15.11 -8.17
CA HIS A 426 11.96 -15.19 -7.90
C HIS A 426 12.78 -15.14 -9.19
N HIS A 427 12.34 -15.88 -10.21
CA HIS A 427 12.98 -15.91 -11.51
C HIS A 427 12.94 -14.55 -12.22
N PHE A 428 11.84 -13.79 -12.04
CA PHE A 428 11.71 -12.45 -12.57
C PHE A 428 12.79 -11.52 -12.01
N TYR A 429 12.97 -11.50 -10.68
CA TYR A 429 14.00 -10.69 -10.05
C TYR A 429 15.42 -11.08 -10.51
N ASP A 430 15.70 -12.37 -10.61
CA ASP A 430 17.00 -12.88 -11.09
C ASP A 430 17.26 -12.44 -12.53
N GLU A 431 16.32 -12.67 -13.46
CA GLU A 431 16.47 -12.25 -14.84
C GLU A 431 16.56 -10.73 -15.02
N TYR A 432 15.91 -9.96 -14.15
CA TYR A 432 15.92 -8.50 -14.24
C TYR A 432 17.22 -7.90 -13.73
N TYR A 433 17.67 -8.26 -12.53
CA TYR A 433 18.80 -7.58 -11.88
C TYR A 433 20.16 -8.14 -12.25
N PHE A 434 20.26 -9.42 -12.65
CA PHE A 434 21.56 -9.99 -13.07
C PHE A 434 21.86 -9.80 -14.55
N ARG A 435 21.04 -9.07 -15.32
CA ARG A 435 21.44 -8.67 -16.67
C ARG A 435 22.58 -7.65 -16.66
N PRO A 436 23.52 -7.70 -17.63
CA PRO A 436 24.72 -6.86 -17.63
C PRO A 436 24.43 -5.36 -17.46
N LYS A 437 23.39 -4.84 -18.12
CA LYS A 437 23.01 -3.44 -18.08
C LYS A 437 22.52 -3.00 -16.69
N ALA A 438 21.71 -3.81 -16.00
CA ALA A 438 21.25 -3.53 -14.65
C ALA A 438 22.39 -3.64 -13.64
N ALA A 439 23.22 -4.68 -13.73
CA ALA A 439 24.38 -4.86 -12.87
C ALA A 439 25.36 -3.67 -13.00
N PHE A 440 25.67 -3.25 -14.24
CA PHE A 440 26.52 -2.08 -14.48
C PHE A 440 25.92 -0.80 -13.87
N ARG A 441 24.62 -0.56 -14.04
CA ARG A 441 23.92 0.61 -13.46
C ARG A 441 24.04 0.65 -11.93
N ILE A 442 23.86 -0.51 -11.25
CA ILE A 442 23.98 -0.62 -9.79
C ILE A 442 25.42 -0.36 -9.35
N LEU A 443 26.40 -0.98 -10.02
CA LEU A 443 27.83 -0.80 -9.72
C LEU A 443 28.28 0.65 -9.95
N TYR A 444 27.81 1.27 -11.03
CA TYR A 444 28.09 2.68 -11.32
C TYR A 444 27.56 3.60 -10.22
N LYS A 445 26.28 3.42 -9.79
CA LYS A 445 25.71 4.19 -8.67
C LYS A 445 26.51 3.98 -7.38
N ALA A 446 26.87 2.75 -7.06
CA ALA A 446 27.66 2.44 -5.86
C ALA A 446 29.07 3.05 -5.90
N ALA A 447 29.67 3.19 -7.07
CA ALA A 447 31.00 3.80 -7.22
C ALA A 447 30.98 5.33 -7.10
N TRP A 448 30.01 5.99 -7.73
CA TRP A 448 30.01 7.45 -7.89
C TRP A 448 29.12 8.20 -6.87
N HIS A 449 28.14 7.58 -6.24
CA HIS A 449 27.27 8.22 -5.25
C HIS A 449 27.61 7.73 -3.83
N HIS A 450 28.50 8.45 -3.17
CA HIS A 450 29.04 8.06 -1.86
C HIS A 450 27.98 7.93 -0.76
N GLU A 451 26.95 8.80 -0.79
CA GLU A 451 25.84 8.77 0.16
C GLU A 451 24.95 7.52 -0.02
N ASP A 452 24.77 7.06 -1.25
CA ASP A 452 23.97 5.88 -1.57
C ASP A 452 24.71 4.55 -1.27
N ARG A 453 26.03 4.57 -1.14
CA ARG A 453 26.85 3.35 -1.03
C ARG A 453 26.46 2.46 0.13
N LYS A 454 26.27 3.04 1.33
CA LYS A 454 25.89 2.25 2.53
C LYS A 454 24.51 1.64 2.36
N ARG A 455 23.57 2.41 1.81
CA ARG A 455 22.20 1.96 1.53
C ARG A 455 22.20 0.84 0.49
N LEU A 456 22.81 1.05 -0.67
CA LEU A 456 22.92 0.05 -1.74
C LEU A 456 23.61 -1.24 -1.26
N TYR A 457 24.62 -1.12 -0.38
CA TYR A 457 25.26 -2.29 0.22
C TYR A 457 24.30 -3.07 1.15
N LYS A 458 23.54 -2.37 2.02
CA LYS A 458 22.52 -2.98 2.91
C LYS A 458 21.45 -3.67 2.07
N GLU A 459 20.94 -3.00 1.05
CA GLU A 459 19.92 -3.51 0.12
C GLU A 459 20.43 -4.74 -0.65
N ALA A 460 21.62 -4.66 -1.24
CA ALA A 460 22.24 -5.79 -1.95
C ALA A 460 22.47 -6.99 -1.03
N LYS A 461 22.94 -6.77 0.20
CA LYS A 461 23.13 -7.84 1.19
C LYS A 461 21.80 -8.52 1.55
N SER A 462 20.74 -7.74 1.79
CA SER A 462 19.41 -8.25 2.09
C SER A 462 18.84 -9.03 0.89
N PHE A 463 18.96 -8.48 -0.31
CA PHE A 463 18.54 -9.14 -1.55
C PHE A 463 19.25 -10.49 -1.77
N LEU A 464 20.58 -10.52 -1.62
CA LEU A 464 21.36 -11.76 -1.78
C LEU A 464 21.04 -12.80 -0.70
N LYS A 465 20.79 -12.38 0.55
CA LYS A 465 20.36 -13.27 1.64
C LYS A 465 19.02 -13.93 1.29
N LEU A 466 18.07 -13.15 0.85
CA LEU A 466 16.74 -13.64 0.45
C LEU A 466 16.80 -14.53 -0.78
N ARG A 467 17.58 -14.16 -1.77
CA ARG A 467 17.85 -15.02 -2.92
C ARG A 467 18.38 -16.39 -2.50
N SER A 468 19.30 -16.43 -1.53
CA SER A 468 19.82 -17.68 -1.00
C SER A 468 18.75 -18.51 -0.29
N GLN A 469 17.90 -17.88 0.51
CA GLN A 469 16.77 -18.54 1.20
C GLN A 469 15.76 -19.09 0.19
N ARG A 470 15.38 -18.31 -0.82
CA ARG A 470 14.48 -18.69 -1.91
C ARG A 470 15.03 -19.87 -2.72
N ASN A 471 16.29 -19.81 -3.11
CA ASN A 471 16.93 -20.90 -3.83
C ASN A 471 16.98 -22.20 -3.00
N LYS A 472 17.11 -22.10 -1.67
CA LYS A 472 17.02 -23.23 -0.77
C LYS A 472 15.60 -23.80 -0.77
N TRP A 473 14.59 -22.95 -0.61
CA TRP A 473 13.17 -23.34 -0.64
C TRP A 473 12.78 -24.05 -1.96
N VAL A 474 13.18 -23.48 -3.11
CA VAL A 474 12.93 -24.10 -4.44
C VAL A 474 13.57 -25.49 -4.54
N ARG A 475 14.80 -25.65 -4.05
CA ARG A 475 15.49 -26.96 -4.05
C ARG A 475 14.78 -27.98 -3.16
N GLU A 476 14.37 -27.58 -1.95
CA GLU A 476 13.65 -28.44 -1.02
C GLU A 476 12.30 -28.88 -1.59
N LYS A 477 11.55 -27.98 -2.21
CA LYS A 477 10.30 -28.27 -2.90
C LYS A 477 10.48 -29.26 -4.05
N ARG A 478 11.47 -29.03 -4.94
CA ARG A 478 11.78 -29.92 -6.05
C ARG A 478 12.23 -31.31 -5.58
N SER A 479 13.00 -31.37 -4.50
CA SER A 479 13.41 -32.65 -3.90
C SER A 479 12.22 -33.40 -3.30
N ALA A 480 11.30 -32.71 -2.62
CA ALA A 480 10.10 -33.28 -2.08
C ALA A 480 9.15 -33.80 -3.18
N ALA A 481 8.99 -33.02 -4.26
CA ALA A 481 8.18 -33.44 -5.41
C ALA A 481 8.79 -34.64 -6.14
N ALA A 482 10.11 -34.74 -6.25
CA ALA A 482 10.79 -35.90 -6.84
C ALA A 482 10.75 -37.15 -5.95
N ALA A 483 10.57 -36.98 -4.63
CA ALA A 483 10.45 -38.08 -3.66
C ALA A 483 9.01 -38.54 -3.45
N ALA A 484 8.02 -37.81 -3.94
CA ALA A 484 6.61 -38.20 -3.85
C ALA A 484 6.33 -39.41 -4.75
N PRO A 485 5.62 -40.45 -4.26
CA PRO A 485 5.24 -41.58 -5.09
C PRO A 485 4.34 -41.10 -6.23
N PRO A 486 4.45 -41.72 -7.42
CA PRO A 486 3.59 -41.36 -8.54
C PRO A 486 2.14 -41.47 -8.12
N VAL A 487 1.36 -40.38 -8.32
CA VAL A 487 -0.08 -40.41 -8.10
C VAL A 487 -0.66 -41.46 -9.03
N GLU A 488 -1.10 -42.61 -8.47
CA GLU A 488 -1.84 -43.60 -9.24
C GLU A 488 -3.05 -42.89 -9.87
N ALA A 489 -3.13 -42.96 -11.18
CA ALA A 489 -4.31 -42.50 -11.90
C ALA A 489 -5.51 -43.30 -11.41
N VAL A 490 -6.32 -42.70 -10.56
CA VAL A 490 -7.65 -43.27 -10.22
C VAL A 490 -8.50 -43.14 -11.46
N ASN A 491 -8.51 -44.20 -12.28
CA ASN A 491 -9.46 -44.36 -13.33
C ASN A 491 -10.83 -44.61 -12.69
N ALA A 492 -11.76 -43.68 -12.89
CA ALA A 492 -13.19 -43.93 -12.81
C ALA A 492 -13.92 -43.04 -13.81
#